data_f98c0fa8f8c7bc68ede86f6972fb0086
#
_entry.id   f98c0fa8f8c7bc68ede86f6972fb0086
#
_cell.length_a   1.000
_cell.length_b   1.000
_cell.length_c   1.000
_cell.angle_alpha   90.00
_cell.angle_beta   90.00
_cell.angle_gamma   90.00
#
_symmetry.space_group_name_H-M   'P 1'
#
loop_
_entity.id
_entity.type
_entity.pdbx_description
1 polymer ?
#
loop_
_entity_poly.entity_id
_entity_poly.type
_entity_poly.pdbx_seq_one_letter_code
_entity_poly.pdbx_strand_id
1 'polypeptide(L)' 'HLPQNDMPMLASAINFLLRDEEFDNLDQICDYYHEDRAELEKKLAEAGFSYSEEQKRFI' A
#
# COMPACT_ATOMS: atom_id res chain seq x y z
N HIS A 1 3.71 -12.36 1.86
CA HIS A 1 2.74 -11.70 2.76
C HIS A 1 3.09 -10.25 2.99
N LEU A 2 2.07 -9.40 3.02
CA LEU A 2 2.25 -8.04 3.47
C LEU A 2 2.23 -8.00 5.01
N PRO A 3 3.05 -7.16 5.63
CA PRO A 3 3.06 -7.04 7.10
C PRO A 3 1.80 -6.34 7.59
N GLN A 4 0.86 -7.11 8.12
CA GLN A 4 -0.47 -6.59 8.49
C GLN A 4 -0.52 -5.97 9.89
N ASN A 5 0.47 -6.24 10.73
CA ASN A 5 0.47 -5.78 12.11
C ASN A 5 1.35 -4.56 12.36
N ASP A 6 2.01 -4.08 11.33
CA ASP A 6 2.94 -2.94 11.43
C ASP A 6 2.63 -1.98 10.28
N MET A 7 1.89 -0.93 10.57
CA MET A 7 1.45 0.01 9.53
C MET A 7 2.60 0.74 8.85
N PRO A 8 3.62 1.25 9.58
CA PRO A 8 4.77 1.85 8.89
C PRO A 8 5.46 0.86 7.96
N MET A 9 5.62 -0.39 8.39
CA MET A 9 6.25 -1.41 7.56
C MET A 9 5.36 -1.78 6.36
N LEU A 10 4.05 -1.82 6.57
CA LEU A 10 3.12 -2.09 5.48
C LEU A 10 3.20 -1.00 4.41
N ALA A 11 3.20 0.26 4.83
CA ALA A 11 3.32 1.38 3.90
C ALA A 11 4.64 1.31 3.14
N SER A 12 5.75 1.02 3.86
CA SER A 12 7.06 0.91 3.24
C SER A 12 7.13 -0.25 2.24
N ALA A 13 6.53 -1.39 2.58
CA ALA A 13 6.53 -2.55 1.70
C ALA A 13 5.79 -2.24 0.40
N ILE A 14 4.63 -1.60 0.50
CA ILE A 14 3.85 -1.22 -0.67
C ILE A 14 4.62 -0.21 -1.52
N ASN A 15 5.20 0.81 -0.88
CA ASN A 15 5.96 1.83 -1.58
C ASN A 15 7.15 1.22 -2.31
N PHE A 16 7.82 0.25 -1.69
CA PHE A 16 8.94 -0.44 -2.31
C PHE A 16 8.50 -1.18 -3.58
N LEU A 17 7.37 -1.90 -3.51
CA LEU A 17 6.86 -2.64 -4.65
C LEU A 17 6.50 -1.72 -5.81
N LEU A 18 5.93 -0.56 -5.51
CA LEU A 18 5.59 0.42 -6.53
C LEU A 18 6.83 1.10 -7.11
N ARG A 19 7.81 1.39 -6.27
CA ARG A 19 9.05 2.04 -6.71
C ARG A 19 9.85 1.13 -7.63
N ASP A 20 9.89 -0.16 -7.33
CA ASP A 20 10.63 -1.14 -8.14
C ASP A 20 9.85 -1.57 -9.38
N GLU A 21 8.66 -1.00 -9.58
CA GLU A 21 7.84 -1.27 -10.75
C GLU A 21 7.41 -2.73 -10.90
N GLU A 22 7.35 -3.46 -9.79
CA GLU A 22 6.81 -4.82 -9.81
C GLU A 22 5.30 -4.78 -10.01
N PHE A 23 4.67 -3.67 -9.63
CA PHE A 23 3.25 -3.42 -9.87
C PHE A 23 3.08 -2.01 -10.39
N ASP A 24 2.09 -1.80 -11.25
CA ASP A 24 1.86 -0.49 -11.85
C ASP A 24 1.08 0.45 -10.95
N ASN A 25 0.27 -0.10 -10.05
CA ASN A 25 -0.55 0.71 -9.17
C ASN A 25 -0.97 -0.09 -7.93
N LEU A 26 -1.63 0.60 -7.00
CA LEU A 26 -2.06 -0.02 -5.76
C LEU A 26 -3.11 -1.11 -5.98
N ASP A 27 -3.97 -0.94 -6.99
CA ASP A 27 -4.99 -1.94 -7.28
C ASP A 27 -4.37 -3.28 -7.63
N GLN A 28 -3.26 -3.28 -8.37
CA GLN A 28 -2.58 -4.51 -8.72
C GLN A 28 -2.01 -5.22 -7.49
N ILE A 29 -1.47 -4.44 -6.55
CA ILE A 29 -0.95 -5.01 -5.32
C ILE A 29 -2.07 -5.65 -4.51
N CYS A 30 -3.18 -4.94 -4.37
CA CYS A 30 -4.32 -5.45 -3.62
C CYS A 30 -4.87 -6.72 -4.25
N ASP A 31 -4.93 -6.76 -5.56
CA ASP A 31 -5.42 -7.92 -6.30
C ASP A 31 -4.50 -9.12 -6.09
N TYR A 32 -3.20 -8.89 -6.19
CA TYR A 32 -2.21 -9.96 -6.04
C TYR A 32 -2.23 -10.58 -4.64
N TYR A 33 -2.36 -9.74 -3.61
CA TYR A 33 -2.33 -10.21 -2.22
C TYR A 33 -3.72 -10.47 -1.65
N HIS A 34 -4.77 -10.39 -2.49
CA HIS A 34 -6.16 -10.60 -2.07
C HIS A 34 -6.58 -9.66 -0.96
N GLU A 35 -6.22 -8.38 -1.13
CA GLU A 35 -6.59 -7.34 -0.19
C GLU A 35 -7.67 -6.43 -0.78
N ASP A 36 -8.55 -5.93 0.08
CA ASP A 36 -9.52 -4.93 -0.32
C ASP A 36 -8.85 -3.56 -0.24
N ARG A 37 -8.77 -2.85 -1.37
CA ARG A 37 -8.09 -1.56 -1.40
C ARG A 37 -8.68 -0.55 -0.42
N ALA A 38 -10.01 -0.48 -0.32
CA ALA A 38 -10.65 0.47 0.59
C ALA A 38 -10.27 0.19 2.04
N GLU A 39 -10.28 -1.09 2.43
CA GLU A 39 -9.88 -1.48 3.76
C GLU A 39 -8.41 -1.19 4.03
N LEU A 40 -7.56 -1.47 3.05
CA LEU A 40 -6.13 -1.23 3.17
C LEU A 40 -5.84 0.25 3.36
N GLU A 41 -6.45 1.10 2.53
CA GLU A 41 -6.26 2.54 2.64
C GLU A 41 -6.79 3.07 3.97
N LYS A 42 -7.90 2.54 4.45
CA LYS A 42 -8.47 2.94 5.73
C LYS A 42 -7.55 2.62 6.88
N LYS A 43 -7.00 1.41 6.89
CA LYS A 43 -6.04 0.98 7.93
C LYS A 43 -4.82 1.90 7.96
N LEU A 44 -4.28 2.18 6.80
CA LEU A 44 -3.09 3.02 6.70
C LEU A 44 -3.40 4.48 7.04
N ALA A 45 -4.60 4.95 6.67
CA ALA A 45 -5.01 6.31 7.01
C ALA A 45 -5.13 6.50 8.51
N GLU A 46 -5.62 5.48 9.21
CA GLU A 46 -5.72 5.53 10.68
C GLU A 46 -4.34 5.62 11.32
N ALA A 47 -3.32 5.14 10.67
CA ALA A 47 -1.94 5.23 11.15
C ALA A 47 -1.20 6.47 10.63
N GLY A 48 -1.89 7.32 9.87
CA GLY A 48 -1.32 8.56 9.38
C GLY A 48 -0.72 8.49 7.98
N PHE A 49 -0.99 7.42 7.23
CA PHE A 49 -0.46 7.25 5.88
C PHE A 49 -1.59 7.37 4.86
N SER A 50 -1.42 8.27 3.89
CA SER A 50 -2.39 8.47 2.81
C SER A 50 -1.76 8.11 1.48
N TYR A 51 -2.53 7.46 0.61
CA TYR A 51 -2.02 7.12 -0.71
C TYR A 51 -2.07 8.32 -1.63
N SER A 52 -0.96 8.59 -2.30
CA SER A 52 -0.87 9.66 -3.29
C SER A 52 -0.85 9.05 -4.69
N GLU A 53 -1.93 9.26 -5.44
CA GLU A 53 -1.99 8.78 -6.82
C GLU A 53 -0.92 9.44 -7.68
N GLU A 54 -0.63 10.71 -7.40
CA GLU A 54 0.34 11.49 -8.17
C GLU A 54 1.74 10.95 -7.98
N GLN A 55 2.11 10.61 -6.75
CA GLN A 55 3.43 10.09 -6.44
C GLN A 55 3.49 8.58 -6.46
N LYS A 56 2.35 7.91 -6.55
CA LYS A 56 2.23 6.45 -6.52
C LYS A 56 2.87 5.86 -5.27
N ARG A 57 2.52 6.42 -4.12
CA ARG A 57 3.07 5.93 -2.86
C ARG A 57 2.22 6.43 -1.69
N PHE A 58 2.40 5.78 -0.55
CA PHE A 58 1.85 6.28 0.71
C PHE A 58 2.79 7.32 1.31
N ILE A 59 2.22 8.41 1.76
CA ILE A 59 2.97 9.52 2.35
C ILE A 59 2.41 9.94 3.70
#